data_bb5765a7bd30a371069be9bae2460673
#
_entry.id   bb5765a7bd30a371069be9bae2460673
#
_cell.length_a   1.000
_cell.length_b   1.000
_cell.length_c   1.000
_cell.angle_alpha   90.00
_cell.angle_beta   90.00
_cell.angle_gamma   90.00
#
_symmetry.space_group_name_H-M   'P 1'
#
loop_
_entity.id
_entity.type
_entity.pdbx_description
1 polymer ?
#
loop_
_entity_poly.entity_id
_entity_poly.type
_entity_poly.pdbx_seq_one_letter_code
_entity_poly.pdbx_strand_id
1 'polypeptide(L)'
;MKNIITMTLCLLVGSPAFAASSTLRDKTVMNIFELGIKAGKSQQYDEVASSNISSSLEAETGTLAMYSLKRKDDLNQAYMIEIYAGKEAYKKHVDSEQYKAFIERAPEIIDQKSKTDVTPQFLGDKRIVQNERTINNLVIVDVKPEHQQSFKNIVLAEMSDALKLEDGVLAMYAATDAENENRWYFYEIYASEADYQRHRQTPHFRGYIEQTSEMTTGKESIPVVPVFLRNKGAMQFDD
;
A
#
# COMPACT_ATOMS: atom_id res chain seq x y z
N MET A 1 -67.02 -3.52 -30.27
CA MET A 1 -65.73 -4.24 -30.19
C MET A 1 -64.71 -3.25 -29.61
N LYS A 2 -64.36 -3.44 -28.36
CA LYS A 2 -63.42 -2.52 -27.63
C LYS A 2 -62.03 -3.18 -27.61
N ASN A 3 -61.06 -2.61 -28.25
CA ASN A 3 -59.67 -3.05 -28.20
C ASN A 3 -59.02 -2.53 -26.91
N ILE A 4 -58.58 -3.44 -26.07
CA ILE A 4 -57.77 -3.15 -24.87
C ILE A 4 -56.31 -3.30 -25.29
N ILE A 5 -55.57 -2.18 -25.27
CA ILE A 5 -54.11 -2.16 -25.46
C ILE A 5 -53.46 -2.36 -24.08
N THR A 6 -52.82 -3.51 -23.90
CA THR A 6 -52.03 -3.80 -22.68
C THR A 6 -50.66 -3.20 -22.87
N MET A 7 -50.32 -2.22 -22.03
CA MET A 7 -49.03 -1.56 -21.99
C MET A 7 -48.13 -2.30 -21.01
N THR A 8 -47.15 -3.03 -21.54
CA THR A 8 -46.16 -3.75 -20.72
C THR A 8 -45.09 -2.75 -20.27
N LEU A 9 -45.04 -2.48 -18.96
CA LEU A 9 -44.02 -1.66 -18.30
C LEU A 9 -42.76 -2.50 -18.05
N CYS A 10 -41.71 -2.28 -18.83
CA CYS A 10 -40.39 -2.84 -18.55
C CYS A 10 -39.71 -2.01 -17.45
N LEU A 11 -39.64 -2.56 -16.23
CA LEU A 11 -38.81 -2.06 -15.16
C LEU A 11 -37.34 -2.43 -15.45
N LEU A 12 -36.55 -1.44 -15.82
CA LEU A 12 -35.09 -1.54 -15.83
C LEU A 12 -34.59 -1.51 -14.39
N VAL A 13 -34.20 -2.68 -13.87
CA VAL A 13 -33.49 -2.80 -12.60
C VAL A 13 -32.02 -2.47 -12.90
N GLY A 14 -31.62 -1.22 -12.70
CA GLY A 14 -30.23 -0.79 -12.72
C GLY A 14 -29.51 -1.33 -11.51
N SER A 15 -28.47 -2.13 -11.71
CA SER A 15 -27.64 -2.67 -10.64
C SER A 15 -26.79 -1.57 -9.98
N PRO A 16 -26.79 -1.43 -8.65
CA PRO A 16 -26.01 -0.40 -7.94
C PRO A 16 -24.55 -0.79 -7.64
N ALA A 17 -23.95 -1.68 -8.42
CA ALA A 17 -22.62 -2.23 -8.11
C ALA A 17 -21.44 -1.24 -8.35
N PHE A 18 -21.62 -0.21 -9.17
CA PHE A 18 -20.52 0.72 -9.53
C PHE A 18 -20.24 1.84 -8.53
N ALA A 19 -21.17 2.15 -7.64
CA ALA A 19 -21.01 3.28 -6.70
C ALA A 19 -20.29 2.91 -5.38
N ALA A 20 -20.14 1.62 -5.06
CA ALA A 20 -19.56 1.17 -3.81
C ALA A 20 -18.01 1.13 -3.83
N SER A 21 -17.38 0.88 -4.99
CA SER A 21 -15.93 0.78 -5.15
C SER A 21 -15.24 2.15 -5.03
N SER A 22 -15.74 3.18 -5.72
CA SER A 22 -15.18 4.54 -5.63
C SER A 22 -15.23 5.11 -4.19
N THR A 23 -16.23 4.76 -3.39
CA THR A 23 -16.41 5.27 -2.02
C THR A 23 -15.45 4.66 -1.00
N LEU A 24 -14.90 3.47 -1.22
CA LEU A 24 -13.86 2.87 -0.36
C LEU A 24 -12.49 3.49 -0.64
N ARG A 25 -12.13 3.65 -1.90
CA ARG A 25 -10.89 4.28 -2.35
C ARG A 25 -10.74 5.70 -1.80
N ASP A 26 -11.78 6.53 -1.90
CA ASP A 26 -11.75 7.93 -1.46
C ASP A 26 -11.66 8.11 0.06
N LYS A 27 -11.81 7.03 0.83
CA LYS A 27 -11.79 7.06 2.31
C LYS A 27 -10.52 6.47 2.89
N THR A 28 -9.86 5.56 2.20
CA THR A 28 -8.69 4.85 2.74
C THR A 28 -7.53 5.82 2.96
N VAL A 29 -6.88 5.69 4.11
CA VAL A 29 -5.70 6.48 4.48
C VAL A 29 -4.47 5.59 4.39
N MET A 30 -3.46 6.06 3.68
CA MET A 30 -2.11 5.48 3.68
C MET A 30 -1.13 6.52 4.22
N ASN A 31 -0.26 6.09 5.12
CA ASN A 31 0.82 6.91 5.67
C ASN A 31 2.15 6.24 5.38
N ILE A 32 3.16 7.05 5.02
CA ILE A 32 4.55 6.62 4.90
C ILE A 32 5.37 7.49 5.88
N PHE A 33 5.94 6.85 6.89
CA PHE A 33 6.86 7.51 7.81
C PHE A 33 8.28 7.05 7.53
N GLU A 34 9.21 7.99 7.61
CA GLU A 34 10.64 7.75 7.67
C GLU A 34 11.15 8.12 9.07
N LEU A 35 11.91 7.22 9.67
CA LEU A 35 12.31 7.29 11.07
C LEU A 35 13.82 7.12 11.19
N GLY A 36 14.48 8.05 11.89
CA GLY A 36 15.86 7.87 12.35
C GLY A 36 15.88 7.16 13.69
N ILE A 37 16.59 6.04 13.78
CA ILE A 37 16.75 5.25 15.00
C ILE A 37 18.07 5.65 15.65
N LYS A 38 18.04 5.98 16.92
CA LYS A 38 19.24 6.31 17.69
C LYS A 38 20.25 5.16 17.69
N ALA A 39 21.54 5.49 17.66
CA ALA A 39 22.60 4.50 17.69
C ALA A 39 22.45 3.52 18.87
N GLY A 40 22.55 2.23 18.59
CA GLY A 40 22.39 1.16 19.58
C GLY A 40 20.94 0.85 19.99
N LYS A 41 19.92 1.51 19.37
CA LYS A 41 18.51 1.29 19.69
C LYS A 41 17.76 0.46 18.65
N SER A 42 18.44 -0.06 17.64
CA SER A 42 17.82 -0.79 16.52
C SER A 42 16.97 -1.97 16.97
N GLN A 43 17.46 -2.81 17.89
CA GLN A 43 16.70 -3.96 18.42
C GLN A 43 15.48 -3.47 19.24
N GLN A 44 15.66 -2.45 20.07
CA GLN A 44 14.58 -1.90 20.89
C GLN A 44 13.47 -1.30 20.01
N TYR A 45 13.84 -0.69 18.89
CA TYR A 45 12.88 -0.23 17.88
C TYR A 45 12.08 -1.40 17.30
N ASP A 46 12.75 -2.49 16.89
CA ASP A 46 12.08 -3.67 16.32
C ASP A 46 11.05 -4.27 17.28
N GLU A 47 11.40 -4.39 18.55
CA GLU A 47 10.50 -4.89 19.59
C GLU A 47 9.27 -4.01 19.78
N VAL A 48 9.47 -2.68 19.90
CA VAL A 48 8.39 -1.73 20.14
C VAL A 48 7.51 -1.59 18.91
N ALA A 49 8.08 -1.50 17.71
CA ALA A 49 7.34 -1.44 16.46
C ALA A 49 6.51 -2.71 16.22
N SER A 50 7.10 -3.90 16.41
CA SER A 50 6.41 -5.18 16.24
C SER A 50 5.25 -5.34 17.22
N SER A 51 5.43 -4.90 18.47
CA SER A 51 4.39 -4.90 19.50
C SER A 51 3.22 -3.99 19.11
N ASN A 52 3.51 -2.75 18.71
CA ASN A 52 2.49 -1.81 18.26
C ASN A 52 1.71 -2.36 17.04
N ILE A 53 2.41 -2.85 16.02
CA ILE A 53 1.80 -3.42 14.82
C ILE A 53 0.86 -4.58 15.18
N SER A 54 1.34 -5.53 15.99
CA SER A 54 0.55 -6.71 16.38
C SER A 54 -0.71 -6.32 17.13
N SER A 55 -0.57 -5.50 18.17
CA SER A 55 -1.69 -5.08 19.02
C SER A 55 -2.72 -4.25 18.25
N SER A 56 -2.25 -3.35 17.34
CA SER A 56 -3.14 -2.52 16.53
C SER A 56 -3.95 -3.36 15.54
N LEU A 57 -3.29 -4.30 14.83
CA LEU A 57 -3.99 -5.17 13.86
C LEU A 57 -5.00 -6.11 14.56
N GLU A 58 -4.73 -6.52 15.79
CA GLU A 58 -5.61 -7.37 16.59
C GLU A 58 -6.81 -6.58 17.18
N ALA A 59 -6.55 -5.42 17.77
CA ALA A 59 -7.57 -4.66 18.51
C ALA A 59 -8.43 -3.75 17.62
N GLU A 60 -7.88 -3.27 16.50
CA GLU A 60 -8.50 -2.22 15.70
C GLU A 60 -9.05 -2.76 14.37
N THR A 61 -10.36 -2.77 14.22
CA THR A 61 -11.01 -3.26 12.98
C THR A 61 -10.65 -2.43 11.75
N GLY A 62 -10.41 -1.13 11.92
CA GLY A 62 -10.12 -0.20 10.83
C GLY A 62 -8.64 -0.06 10.48
N THR A 63 -7.70 -0.65 11.24
CA THR A 63 -6.29 -0.74 10.89
C THR A 63 -6.11 -1.96 9.98
N LEU A 64 -5.85 -1.72 8.69
CA LEU A 64 -5.87 -2.75 7.65
C LEU A 64 -4.50 -3.41 7.46
N ALA A 65 -3.43 -2.60 7.49
CA ALA A 65 -2.06 -3.07 7.33
C ALA A 65 -1.08 -2.12 8.02
N MET A 66 0.00 -2.70 8.57
CA MET A 66 1.15 -1.96 9.10
C MET A 66 2.43 -2.74 8.81
N TYR A 67 3.45 -2.03 8.33
CA TYR A 67 4.70 -2.60 7.87
C TYR A 67 5.89 -1.80 8.38
N SER A 68 6.78 -2.44 9.12
CA SER A 68 8.06 -1.87 9.55
C SER A 68 9.19 -2.43 8.70
N LEU A 69 9.97 -1.54 8.10
CA LEU A 69 11.09 -1.83 7.23
C LEU A 69 12.33 -1.09 7.73
N LYS A 70 13.51 -1.57 7.37
CA LYS A 70 14.77 -0.83 7.53
C LYS A 70 15.53 -0.74 6.22
N ARG A 71 16.33 0.28 6.07
CA ARG A 71 17.29 0.34 4.95
C ARG A 71 18.34 -0.74 5.11
N LYS A 72 18.74 -1.37 3.99
CA LYS A 72 19.84 -2.38 3.97
C LYS A 72 21.21 -1.76 4.19
N ASP A 73 21.37 -0.52 3.73
CA ASP A 73 22.60 0.27 3.77
C ASP A 73 22.75 1.08 5.08
N ASP A 74 21.65 1.29 5.82
CA ASP A 74 21.66 1.93 7.15
C ASP A 74 20.52 1.39 8.03
N LEU A 75 20.79 0.44 8.90
CA LEU A 75 19.81 -0.17 9.79
C LEU A 75 19.25 0.79 10.87
N ASN A 76 19.79 2.02 10.96
CA ASN A 76 19.22 3.07 11.80
C ASN A 76 18.19 3.95 11.05
N GLN A 77 17.98 3.71 9.75
CA GLN A 77 16.90 4.30 8.99
C GLN A 77 15.77 3.29 8.78
N ALA A 78 14.58 3.63 9.23
CA ALA A 78 13.40 2.78 9.13
C ALA A 78 12.27 3.48 8.38
N TYR A 79 11.39 2.68 7.77
CA TYR A 79 10.12 3.11 7.22
C TYR A 79 8.99 2.41 7.97
N MET A 80 7.92 3.16 8.23
CA MET A 80 6.65 2.60 8.69
C MET A 80 5.58 2.95 7.67
N ILE A 81 4.94 1.94 7.10
CA ILE A 81 3.84 2.09 6.14
C ILE A 81 2.57 1.59 6.81
N GLU A 82 1.55 2.42 6.83
CA GLU A 82 0.31 2.15 7.54
C GLU A 82 -0.88 2.39 6.63
N ILE A 83 -1.88 1.49 6.69
CA ILE A 83 -3.09 1.58 5.88
C ILE A 83 -4.33 1.41 6.77
N TYR A 84 -5.23 2.38 6.68
CA TYR A 84 -6.46 2.45 7.48
C TYR A 84 -7.70 2.55 6.59
N ALA A 85 -8.80 2.00 7.05
CA ALA A 85 -10.09 2.02 6.36
C ALA A 85 -10.68 3.44 6.17
N GLY A 86 -10.07 4.46 6.79
CA GLY A 86 -10.44 5.86 6.64
C GLY A 86 -9.89 6.72 7.78
N LYS A 87 -10.17 8.02 7.71
CA LYS A 87 -9.71 9.02 8.68
C LYS A 87 -10.17 8.71 10.12
N GLU A 88 -11.38 8.20 10.28
CA GLU A 88 -11.89 7.81 11.62
C GLU A 88 -11.14 6.59 12.17
N ALA A 89 -10.75 5.64 11.33
CA ALA A 89 -9.94 4.51 11.74
C ALA A 89 -8.52 4.96 12.14
N TYR A 90 -7.91 5.84 11.36
CA TYR A 90 -6.63 6.45 11.73
C TYR A 90 -6.70 7.22 13.04
N LYS A 91 -7.78 8.02 13.25
CA LYS A 91 -7.98 8.73 14.51
C LYS A 91 -8.11 7.76 15.70
N LYS A 92 -8.85 6.66 15.55
CA LYS A 92 -8.95 5.63 16.59
C LYS A 92 -7.61 5.01 16.93
N HIS A 93 -6.76 4.75 15.90
CA HIS A 93 -5.41 4.26 16.11
C HIS A 93 -4.58 5.24 16.94
N VAL A 94 -4.55 6.52 16.57
CA VAL A 94 -3.78 7.56 17.28
C VAL A 94 -4.26 7.74 18.72
N ASP A 95 -5.55 7.53 19.00
CA ASP A 95 -6.13 7.60 20.34
C ASP A 95 -5.98 6.29 21.15
N SER A 96 -5.46 5.21 20.52
CA SER A 96 -5.38 3.87 21.14
C SER A 96 -4.28 3.76 22.20
N GLU A 97 -4.43 2.82 23.12
CA GLU A 97 -3.44 2.57 24.18
C GLU A 97 -2.12 2.00 23.61
N GLN A 98 -2.20 1.16 22.58
CA GLN A 98 -1.02 0.60 21.91
C GLN A 98 -0.20 1.66 21.18
N TYR A 99 -0.84 2.62 20.51
CA TYR A 99 -0.15 3.74 19.90
C TYR A 99 0.47 4.68 20.95
N LYS A 100 -0.26 4.99 22.01
CA LYS A 100 0.27 5.81 23.15
C LYS A 100 1.48 5.15 23.78
N ALA A 101 1.45 3.83 24.00
CA ALA A 101 2.59 3.09 24.53
C ALA A 101 3.81 3.17 23.58
N PHE A 102 3.60 3.12 22.25
CA PHE A 102 4.66 3.36 21.26
C PHE A 102 5.21 4.78 21.38
N ILE A 103 4.35 5.80 21.38
CA ILE A 103 4.76 7.22 21.42
C ILE A 103 5.48 7.57 22.73
N GLU A 104 5.11 6.98 23.85
CA GLU A 104 5.80 7.17 25.14
C GLU A 104 7.27 6.67 25.07
N ARG A 105 7.51 5.57 24.35
CA ARG A 105 8.84 4.99 24.19
C ARG A 105 9.66 5.64 23.04
N ALA A 106 8.99 6.20 22.05
CA ALA A 106 9.60 6.73 20.84
C ALA A 106 10.74 7.73 21.09
N PRO A 107 10.66 8.71 22.02
CA PRO A 107 11.73 9.67 22.27
C PRO A 107 13.05 9.08 22.77
N GLU A 108 13.01 7.88 23.34
CA GLU A 108 14.22 7.18 23.78
C GLU A 108 14.91 6.42 22.64
N ILE A 109 14.17 6.14 21.55
CA ILE A 109 14.56 5.23 20.47
C ILE A 109 14.77 5.97 19.16
N ILE A 110 13.93 6.97 18.87
CA ILE A 110 13.84 7.68 17.60
C ILE A 110 14.33 9.11 17.81
N ASP A 111 15.16 9.62 16.90
CA ASP A 111 15.66 11.00 16.91
C ASP A 111 15.16 11.83 15.71
N GLN A 112 14.71 11.17 14.65
CA GLN A 112 14.14 11.82 13.47
C GLN A 112 12.83 11.15 13.07
N LYS A 113 11.85 11.94 12.65
CA LYS A 113 10.59 11.48 12.10
C LYS A 113 10.11 12.43 11.03
N SER A 114 9.89 11.93 9.84
CA SER A 114 9.15 12.60 8.79
C SER A 114 7.95 11.77 8.35
N LYS A 115 6.96 12.44 7.79
CA LYS A 115 5.77 11.81 7.20
C LYS A 115 5.60 12.35 5.79
N THR A 116 5.44 11.45 4.84
CA THR A 116 4.99 11.79 3.51
C THR A 116 3.48 11.59 3.44
N ASP A 117 2.76 12.67 3.17
CA ASP A 117 1.33 12.59 2.91
C ASP A 117 1.10 12.12 1.47
N VAL A 118 0.35 11.04 1.33
CA VAL A 118 0.13 10.40 0.03
C VAL A 118 -1.35 10.17 -0.24
N THR A 119 -1.68 10.13 -1.53
CA THR A 119 -3.01 9.80 -2.02
C THR A 119 -2.97 8.39 -2.64
N PRO A 120 -3.64 7.39 -2.05
CA PRO A 120 -3.68 6.04 -2.59
C PRO A 120 -4.21 6.00 -4.02
N GLN A 121 -3.51 5.30 -4.90
CA GLN A 121 -3.91 5.06 -6.30
C GLN A 121 -4.30 3.60 -6.52
N PHE A 122 -3.63 2.67 -5.84
CA PHE A 122 -3.93 1.24 -5.84
C PHE A 122 -3.52 0.63 -4.49
N LEU A 123 -4.41 -0.14 -3.89
CA LEU A 123 -4.11 -0.93 -2.68
C LEU A 123 -4.69 -2.33 -2.86
N GLY A 124 -3.83 -3.30 -3.04
CA GLY A 124 -4.23 -4.68 -3.18
C GLY A 124 -3.32 -5.63 -2.42
N ASP A 125 -3.90 -6.59 -1.69
CA ASP A 125 -3.12 -7.57 -0.95
C ASP A 125 -3.81 -8.91 -0.75
N LYS A 126 -2.98 -9.90 -0.47
CA LYS A 126 -3.31 -11.19 0.13
C LYS A 126 -2.90 -11.16 1.59
N ARG A 127 -3.42 -12.07 2.41
CA ARG A 127 -2.95 -12.19 3.80
C ARG A 127 -1.47 -12.58 3.84
N ILE A 128 -0.66 -11.73 4.46
CA ILE A 128 0.79 -11.94 4.57
C ILE A 128 1.10 -12.77 5.80
N VAL A 129 1.85 -13.86 5.59
CA VAL A 129 2.52 -14.64 6.63
C VAL A 129 4.02 -14.51 6.38
N GLN A 130 4.63 -13.50 7.03
CA GLN A 130 6.06 -13.22 6.89
C GLN A 130 6.90 -14.40 7.33
N ASN A 131 7.94 -14.69 6.55
CA ASN A 131 8.99 -15.65 6.88
C ASN A 131 10.34 -15.11 6.39
N GLU A 132 11.42 -15.83 6.62
CA GLU A 132 12.79 -15.42 6.26
C GLU A 132 13.05 -15.25 4.76
N ARG A 133 12.17 -15.75 3.89
CA ARG A 133 12.25 -15.58 2.42
C ARG A 133 11.45 -14.38 1.93
N THR A 134 10.54 -13.86 2.76
CA THR A 134 9.69 -12.72 2.38
C THR A 134 10.55 -11.50 2.08
N ILE A 135 10.35 -10.91 0.92
CA ILE A 135 11.02 -9.66 0.53
C ILE A 135 10.03 -8.56 0.24
N ASN A 136 10.52 -7.34 0.24
CA ASN A 136 9.75 -6.16 -0.09
C ASN A 136 10.57 -5.16 -0.89
N ASN A 137 9.89 -4.37 -1.71
CA ASN A 137 10.45 -3.27 -2.47
C ASN A 137 9.75 -1.97 -2.11
N LEU A 138 10.52 -0.91 -1.98
CA LEU A 138 10.02 0.46 -1.87
C LEU A 138 10.65 1.26 -3.01
N VAL A 139 9.81 1.77 -3.92
CA VAL A 139 10.26 2.44 -5.14
C VAL A 139 9.56 3.77 -5.29
N ILE A 140 10.33 4.80 -5.63
CA ILE A 140 9.82 6.14 -5.96
C ILE A 140 10.01 6.35 -7.45
N VAL A 141 8.97 6.83 -8.13
CA VAL A 141 9.00 7.12 -9.56
C VAL A 141 8.46 8.53 -9.80
N ASP A 142 9.23 9.34 -10.50
CA ASP A 142 8.79 10.65 -10.96
C ASP A 142 8.31 10.54 -12.42
N VAL A 143 7.04 10.81 -12.64
CA VAL A 143 6.34 10.71 -13.94
C VAL A 143 6.28 12.10 -14.60
N LYS A 144 6.47 12.16 -15.90
CA LYS A 144 6.29 13.40 -16.67
C LYS A 144 4.81 13.82 -16.61
N PRO A 145 4.51 15.10 -16.38
CA PRO A 145 3.13 15.57 -16.22
C PRO A 145 2.19 15.19 -17.38
N GLU A 146 2.71 15.25 -18.63
CA GLU A 146 1.96 14.89 -19.83
C GLU A 146 1.62 13.40 -19.94
N HIS A 147 2.27 12.55 -19.16
CA HIS A 147 2.06 11.10 -19.16
C HIS A 147 1.31 10.57 -17.94
N GLN A 148 0.93 11.42 -16.99
CA GLN A 148 0.34 11.05 -15.71
C GLN A 148 -0.82 10.04 -15.83
N GLN A 149 -1.81 10.34 -16.69
CA GLN A 149 -2.97 9.46 -16.85
C GLN A 149 -2.62 8.16 -17.58
N SER A 150 -1.76 8.22 -18.60
CA SER A 150 -1.33 7.02 -19.34
C SER A 150 -0.51 6.09 -18.46
N PHE A 151 0.42 6.65 -17.69
CA PHE A 151 1.20 5.91 -16.71
C PHE A 151 0.30 5.22 -15.68
N LYS A 152 -0.63 5.98 -15.10
CA LYS A 152 -1.61 5.43 -14.15
C LYS A 152 -2.36 4.24 -14.72
N ASN A 153 -2.94 4.36 -15.91
CA ASN A 153 -3.72 3.29 -16.53
C ASN A 153 -2.88 2.02 -16.74
N ILE A 154 -1.62 2.17 -17.17
CA ILE A 154 -0.72 1.04 -17.44
C ILE A 154 -0.31 0.36 -16.13
N VAL A 155 0.16 1.14 -15.14
CA VAL A 155 0.69 0.57 -13.90
C VAL A 155 -0.40 -0.06 -13.04
N LEU A 156 -1.61 0.51 -12.97
CA LEU A 156 -2.69 -0.08 -12.18
C LEU A 156 -3.17 -1.40 -12.79
N ALA A 157 -3.25 -1.51 -14.11
CA ALA A 157 -3.58 -2.76 -14.80
C ALA A 157 -2.51 -3.84 -14.50
N GLU A 158 -1.23 -3.47 -14.57
CA GLU A 158 -0.13 -4.38 -14.23
C GLU A 158 -0.22 -4.88 -12.79
N MET A 159 -0.39 -3.99 -11.80
CA MET A 159 -0.50 -4.35 -10.38
C MET A 159 -1.70 -5.26 -10.10
N SER A 160 -2.82 -5.02 -10.76
CA SER A 160 -4.02 -5.88 -10.69
C SER A 160 -3.75 -7.28 -11.23
N ASP A 161 -3.11 -7.38 -12.39
CA ASP A 161 -2.75 -8.66 -13.02
C ASP A 161 -1.73 -9.42 -12.16
N ALA A 162 -0.72 -8.75 -11.64
CA ALA A 162 0.28 -9.35 -10.76
C ALA A 162 -0.36 -10.01 -9.52
N LEU A 163 -1.25 -9.30 -8.83
CA LEU A 163 -1.96 -9.85 -7.68
C LEU A 163 -2.89 -11.02 -8.03
N LYS A 164 -3.56 -10.97 -9.18
CA LYS A 164 -4.52 -12.00 -9.61
C LYS A 164 -3.84 -13.26 -10.14
N LEU A 165 -2.73 -13.11 -10.86
CA LEU A 165 -2.13 -14.19 -11.64
C LEU A 165 -0.90 -14.82 -10.97
N GLU A 166 -0.31 -14.15 -9.98
CA GLU A 166 0.95 -14.58 -9.38
C GLU A 166 0.76 -14.87 -7.88
N ASP A 167 0.80 -16.14 -7.50
CA ASP A 167 0.65 -16.55 -6.09
C ASP A 167 1.72 -15.93 -5.17
N GLY A 168 2.91 -15.73 -5.70
CA GLY A 168 4.04 -15.17 -4.95
C GLY A 168 4.04 -13.65 -4.79
N VAL A 169 3.13 -12.93 -5.46
CA VAL A 169 2.85 -11.50 -5.22
C VAL A 169 1.87 -11.40 -4.08
N LEU A 170 2.30 -10.87 -2.93
CA LEU A 170 1.52 -10.82 -1.70
C LEU A 170 0.83 -9.48 -1.49
N ALA A 171 1.47 -8.38 -1.90
CA ALA A 171 0.88 -7.06 -1.84
C ALA A 171 1.48 -6.14 -2.91
N MET A 172 0.62 -5.29 -3.45
CA MET A 172 0.93 -4.19 -4.35
C MET A 172 0.23 -2.94 -3.87
N TYR A 173 0.98 -1.89 -3.56
CA TYR A 173 0.45 -0.61 -3.15
C TYR A 173 1.10 0.51 -3.96
N ALA A 174 0.28 1.41 -4.48
CA ALA A 174 0.72 2.62 -5.17
C ALA A 174 -0.01 3.83 -4.62
N ALA A 175 0.73 4.89 -4.39
CA ALA A 175 0.21 6.17 -3.96
C ALA A 175 1.00 7.30 -4.63
N THR A 176 0.37 8.45 -4.83
CA THR A 176 1.05 9.66 -5.25
C THR A 176 1.28 10.58 -4.07
N ASP A 177 2.34 11.39 -4.13
CA ASP A 177 2.55 12.47 -3.19
C ASP A 177 1.35 13.43 -3.21
N ALA A 178 0.90 13.88 -2.04
CA ALA A 178 -0.28 14.74 -1.93
C ALA A 178 -0.03 16.16 -2.48
N GLU A 179 1.22 16.60 -2.51
CA GLU A 179 1.62 17.92 -3.02
C GLU A 179 2.17 17.86 -4.46
N ASN A 180 2.55 16.65 -4.93
CA ASN A 180 3.08 16.43 -6.27
C ASN A 180 2.55 15.11 -6.86
N GLU A 181 1.43 15.15 -7.55
CA GLU A 181 0.77 13.98 -8.16
C GLU A 181 1.63 13.23 -9.19
N ASN A 182 2.74 13.83 -9.64
CA ASN A 182 3.68 13.19 -10.56
C ASN A 182 4.69 12.30 -9.84
N ARG A 183 4.80 12.41 -8.51
CA ARG A 183 5.68 11.58 -7.71
C ARG A 183 4.92 10.40 -7.11
N TRP A 184 5.32 9.20 -7.50
CA TRP A 184 4.69 7.95 -7.12
C TRP A 184 5.54 7.19 -6.13
N TYR A 185 4.88 6.56 -5.15
CA TYR A 185 5.44 5.63 -4.18
C TYR A 185 4.82 4.26 -4.42
N PHE A 186 5.67 3.27 -4.68
CA PHE A 186 5.28 1.87 -4.81
C PHE A 186 5.84 1.09 -3.64
N TYR A 187 4.98 0.33 -2.98
CA TYR A 187 5.39 -0.64 -1.97
C TYR A 187 4.84 -2.01 -2.33
N GLU A 188 5.75 -2.96 -2.47
CA GLU A 188 5.46 -4.30 -2.98
C GLU A 188 6.01 -5.34 -2.02
N ILE A 189 5.28 -6.46 -1.84
CA ILE A 189 5.70 -7.56 -0.98
C ILE A 189 5.57 -8.87 -1.75
N TYR A 190 6.63 -9.66 -1.73
CA TYR A 190 6.74 -10.94 -2.42
C TYR A 190 7.04 -12.06 -1.43
N ALA A 191 6.55 -13.25 -1.70
CA ALA A 191 6.78 -14.44 -0.88
C ALA A 191 8.25 -14.85 -0.83
N SER A 192 9.03 -14.53 -1.89
CA SER A 192 10.47 -14.77 -1.96
C SER A 192 11.13 -13.97 -3.07
N GLU A 193 12.48 -13.91 -3.05
CA GLU A 193 13.28 -13.39 -4.16
C GLU A 193 12.98 -14.11 -5.48
N ALA A 194 12.78 -15.43 -5.45
CA ALA A 194 12.44 -16.20 -6.64
C ALA A 194 11.09 -15.79 -7.24
N ASP A 195 10.11 -15.42 -6.40
CA ASP A 195 8.82 -14.91 -6.82
C ASP A 195 8.96 -13.53 -7.48
N TYR A 196 9.74 -12.65 -6.89
CA TYR A 196 10.08 -11.36 -7.47
C TYR A 196 10.77 -11.49 -8.85
N GLN A 197 11.72 -12.42 -8.96
CA GLN A 197 12.38 -12.66 -10.24
C GLN A 197 11.43 -13.25 -11.30
N ARG A 198 10.45 -14.07 -10.91
CA ARG A 198 9.39 -14.53 -11.82
C ARG A 198 8.48 -13.38 -12.26
N HIS A 199 8.02 -12.56 -11.32
CA HIS A 199 7.22 -11.37 -11.59
C HIS A 199 7.86 -10.48 -12.67
N ARG A 200 9.13 -10.18 -12.55
CA ARG A 200 9.88 -9.38 -13.54
C ARG A 200 9.96 -9.99 -14.95
N GLN A 201 9.65 -11.27 -15.08
CA GLN A 201 9.66 -11.97 -16.37
C GLN A 201 8.26 -12.12 -16.97
N THR A 202 7.22 -11.77 -16.27
CA THR A 202 5.84 -11.85 -16.75
C THR A 202 5.57 -10.89 -17.92
N PRO A 203 4.61 -11.22 -18.79
CA PRO A 203 4.23 -10.33 -19.90
C PRO A 203 3.71 -8.97 -19.42
N HIS A 204 2.92 -8.94 -18.32
CA HIS A 204 2.35 -7.70 -17.78
C HIS A 204 3.45 -6.79 -17.22
N PHE A 205 4.41 -7.30 -16.45
CA PHE A 205 5.53 -6.49 -15.96
C PHE A 205 6.41 -5.97 -17.10
N ARG A 206 6.78 -6.82 -18.06
CA ARG A 206 7.59 -6.39 -19.22
C ARG A 206 6.86 -5.35 -20.05
N GLY A 207 5.56 -5.55 -20.28
CA GLY A 207 4.73 -4.59 -20.99
C GLY A 207 4.64 -3.24 -20.26
N TYR A 208 4.52 -3.24 -18.93
CA TYR A 208 4.59 -2.04 -18.11
C TYR A 208 5.93 -1.32 -18.32
N ILE A 209 7.06 -2.01 -18.15
CA ILE A 209 8.39 -1.39 -18.29
C ILE A 209 8.59 -0.81 -19.70
N GLU A 210 8.21 -1.54 -20.76
CA GLU A 210 8.35 -1.09 -22.14
C GLU A 210 7.50 0.16 -22.42
N GLN A 211 6.22 0.14 -22.04
CA GLN A 211 5.28 1.21 -22.32
C GLN A 211 5.57 2.48 -21.52
N THR A 212 6.15 2.36 -20.32
CA THR A 212 6.40 3.51 -19.43
C THR A 212 7.82 4.05 -19.49
N SER A 213 8.72 3.44 -20.28
CA SER A 213 10.15 3.80 -20.36
C SER A 213 10.41 5.28 -20.63
N GLU A 214 9.62 5.89 -21.51
CA GLU A 214 9.72 7.31 -21.87
C GLU A 214 8.82 8.23 -21.03
N MET A 215 8.02 7.67 -20.10
CA MET A 215 7.05 8.43 -19.31
C MET A 215 7.62 8.96 -18.00
N THR A 216 8.79 8.49 -17.59
CA THR A 216 9.39 8.81 -16.30
C THR A 216 10.61 9.72 -16.43
N THR A 217 10.87 10.55 -15.43
CA THR A 217 12.07 11.40 -15.32
C THR A 217 13.05 10.90 -14.27
N GLY A 218 12.58 10.07 -13.33
CA GLY A 218 13.40 9.52 -12.27
C GLY A 218 12.80 8.23 -11.71
N LYS A 219 13.68 7.35 -11.24
CA LYS A 219 13.32 6.16 -10.49
C LYS A 219 14.36 5.91 -9.41
N GLU A 220 13.89 5.80 -8.18
CA GLU A 220 14.72 5.48 -7.02
C GLU A 220 14.19 4.19 -6.38
N SER A 221 15.05 3.19 -6.25
CA SER A 221 14.76 1.99 -5.48
C SER A 221 15.43 2.09 -4.12
N ILE A 222 14.64 2.23 -3.07
CA ILE A 222 15.14 2.29 -1.70
C ILE A 222 15.47 0.86 -1.25
N PRO A 223 16.74 0.56 -0.91
CA PRO A 223 17.12 -0.78 -0.51
C PRO A 223 16.59 -1.07 0.90
N VAL A 224 15.51 -1.85 1.01
CA VAL A 224 14.86 -2.16 2.28
C VAL A 224 14.88 -3.65 2.60
N VAL A 225 14.81 -3.95 3.90
CA VAL A 225 14.54 -5.30 4.45
C VAL A 225 13.30 -5.23 5.33
N PRO A 226 12.45 -6.27 5.30
CA PRO A 226 11.31 -6.34 6.20
C PRO A 226 11.77 -6.57 7.64
N VAL A 227 11.25 -5.78 8.57
CA VAL A 227 11.39 -6.01 10.00
C VAL A 227 10.18 -6.77 10.51
N PHE A 228 8.98 -6.19 10.34
CA PHE A 228 7.74 -6.82 10.73
C PHE A 228 6.60 -6.40 9.81
N LEU A 229 6.02 -7.38 9.12
CA LEU A 229 4.98 -7.17 8.12
C LEU A 229 3.68 -7.84 8.58
N ARG A 230 2.60 -7.07 8.69
CA ARG A 230 1.30 -7.62 9.08
C ARG A 230 0.15 -6.87 8.42
N ASN A 231 -0.83 -7.62 7.91
CA ASN A 231 -2.06 -7.08 7.34
C ASN A 231 -3.25 -7.99 7.64
N LYS A 232 -4.45 -7.51 7.36
CA LYS A 232 -5.68 -8.30 7.42
C LYS A 232 -5.90 -9.13 6.15
N GLY A 233 -5.32 -8.69 5.04
CA GLY A 233 -5.50 -9.29 3.71
C GLY A 233 -6.83 -8.92 3.07
N ALA A 234 -6.95 -9.27 1.79
CA ALA A 234 -8.15 -9.05 0.97
C ALA A 234 -8.51 -7.57 0.70
N MET A 235 -7.55 -6.65 0.76
CA MET A 235 -7.74 -5.34 0.15
C MET A 235 -7.75 -5.50 -1.38
N GLN A 236 -8.78 -4.96 -2.02
CA GLN A 236 -8.89 -4.85 -3.46
C GLN A 236 -9.49 -3.50 -3.79
N PHE A 237 -8.78 -2.71 -4.56
CA PHE A 237 -9.37 -1.61 -5.28
C PHE A 237 -9.82 -2.16 -6.64
N ASP A 238 -11.08 -2.48 -6.74
CA ASP A 238 -11.70 -2.75 -8.03
C ASP A 238 -11.95 -1.41 -8.72
N ASP A 239 -11.46 -1.29 -9.95
CA ASP A 239 -11.75 -0.16 -10.85
C ASP A 239 -13.22 -0.12 -11.29
#